data_d31674b5122f2a62920295612a581bb6
#
_entry.id   d31674b5122f2a62920295612a581bb6
#
_cell.length_a   1.000
_cell.length_b   1.000
_cell.length_c   1.000
_cell.angle_alpha   90.00
_cell.angle_beta   90.00
_cell.angle_gamma   90.00
#
_symmetry.space_group_name_H-M   'P 1'
#
loop_
_entity.id
_entity.type
_entity.pdbx_description
1 polymer ?
#
loop_
_entity_poly.entity_id
_entity_poly.type
_entity_poly.pdbx_seq_one_letter_code
_entity_poly.pdbx_strand_id
1 'polypeptide(L)'
;MKERSYIAIDLKSFYASVECIQRELDPMTTNLVVADESRTEKTICLAVSPSLKTYGIPGRPRLYEVVQKIQAVNKQREWNAPGKTFSGESYDHTELQAHPELAVSYIVAPPQMALYMETSAAIYDVYLKYIAPEDIHVYSIDEVFIDATNYLSTYKCTAHELAIKMIRDVLTRTGITATAGIGTNMFLCKVAMDIVAKKMPADKDGVRIAELDEMSFRQQLWDHKPLTDFWRVGKGYAKKLEENGMHTMGDVALASMTEWGEDRLYKLFGINAELLIDHAWGWEPCTIAEIKKYRPSTNSLSSGQVLHCPYDNEKARLIVREMTDLMVLDLVEKHLVTDQLVLTIGYDIENLTNPEIRKYYTGPVTTDHYGRHVPKHAHGTANLGRHTSSTRLIIDAMMDLYERIVDKNLLVRRVTISANHVVHESAAGSAAPLEQLDMFSDYADQERKLQAEQAALEREKRGQQAIIALRKRFGKNAVLKGMNLQEGATTKDRNEQVGGHKA
;
A
#
# COMPACT_ATOMS: atom_id res chain seq x y z
N MET A 1 0.09 -0.11 36.85
CA MET A 1 -0.30 -0.84 35.63
C MET A 1 0.77 -1.89 35.37
N LYS A 2 0.39 -3.09 34.88
CA LYS A 2 1.39 -4.11 34.50
C LYS A 2 2.18 -3.54 33.32
N GLU A 3 3.50 -3.57 33.39
CA GLU A 3 4.36 -3.14 32.30
C GLU A 3 4.07 -3.99 31.06
N ARG A 4 3.76 -3.37 29.93
CA ARG A 4 3.45 -4.09 28.70
C ARG A 4 4.71 -4.35 27.90
N SER A 5 4.70 -5.40 27.10
CA SER A 5 5.81 -5.75 26.21
C SER A 5 5.27 -6.08 24.82
N TYR A 6 5.60 -5.24 23.86
CA TYR A 6 5.25 -5.41 22.46
C TYR A 6 6.46 -5.82 21.64
N ILE A 7 6.25 -6.66 20.65
CA ILE A 7 7.26 -7.09 19.68
C ILE A 7 6.76 -6.72 18.29
N ALA A 8 7.55 -5.95 17.53
CA ALA A 8 7.35 -5.77 16.10
C ALA A 8 8.32 -6.67 15.35
N ILE A 9 7.87 -7.38 14.31
CA ILE A 9 8.70 -8.24 13.47
C ILE A 9 8.50 -7.86 12.02
N ASP A 10 9.61 -7.62 11.27
CA ASP A 10 9.66 -7.25 9.84
C ASP A 10 10.53 -8.27 9.10
N LEU A 11 9.95 -8.95 8.11
CA LEU A 11 10.63 -9.95 7.29
C LEU A 11 11.62 -9.28 6.33
N LYS A 12 12.85 -9.75 6.32
CA LYS A 12 13.94 -9.10 5.60
C LYS A 12 13.76 -9.14 4.09
N SER A 13 13.55 -7.96 3.46
CA SER A 13 13.38 -7.84 2.00
C SER A 13 12.40 -8.87 1.43
N PHE A 14 11.26 -9.05 2.06
CA PHE A 14 10.35 -10.20 1.98
C PHE A 14 10.19 -10.76 0.56
N TYR A 15 9.69 -9.97 -0.40
CA TYR A 15 9.47 -10.47 -1.77
C TYR A 15 10.76 -10.96 -2.44
N ALA A 16 11.88 -10.24 -2.25
CA ALA A 16 13.15 -10.66 -2.81
C ALA A 16 13.66 -11.95 -2.14
N SER A 17 13.43 -12.10 -0.83
CA SER A 17 13.78 -13.33 -0.11
C SER A 17 12.96 -14.53 -0.58
N VAL A 18 11.65 -14.36 -0.78
CA VAL A 18 10.79 -15.42 -1.34
C VAL A 18 11.27 -15.84 -2.73
N GLU A 19 11.60 -14.87 -3.60
CA GLU A 19 12.12 -15.16 -4.95
C GLU A 19 13.47 -15.87 -4.94
N CYS A 20 14.36 -15.55 -3.99
CA CYS A 20 15.62 -16.27 -3.81
C CYS A 20 15.37 -17.72 -3.37
N ILE A 21 14.58 -17.93 -2.32
CA ILE A 21 14.27 -19.27 -1.79
C ILE A 21 13.63 -20.16 -2.87
N GLN A 22 12.70 -19.63 -3.67
CA GLN A 22 12.08 -20.40 -4.75
C GLN A 22 13.08 -20.83 -5.84
N ARG A 23 14.21 -20.12 -5.96
CA ARG A 23 15.30 -20.43 -6.91
C ARG A 23 16.44 -21.20 -6.26
N GLU A 24 16.26 -21.64 -5.02
CA GLU A 24 17.30 -22.33 -4.23
C GLU A 24 18.56 -21.46 -4.03
N LEU A 25 18.38 -20.13 -3.95
CA LEU A 25 19.43 -19.15 -3.74
C LEU A 25 19.36 -18.58 -2.32
N ASP A 26 20.52 -18.16 -1.77
CA ASP A 26 20.59 -17.51 -0.46
C ASP A 26 20.07 -16.06 -0.55
N PRO A 27 18.98 -15.69 0.17
CA PRO A 27 18.46 -14.34 0.18
C PRO A 27 19.45 -13.28 0.67
N MET A 28 20.45 -13.67 1.48
CA MET A 28 21.40 -12.74 2.09
C MET A 28 22.57 -12.39 1.16
N THR A 29 22.94 -13.29 0.27
CA THR A 29 24.11 -13.10 -0.63
C THR A 29 23.71 -12.84 -2.09
N THR A 30 22.52 -13.23 -2.50
CA THR A 30 22.07 -13.07 -3.89
C THR A 30 21.66 -11.65 -4.22
N ASN A 31 22.19 -11.08 -5.29
CA ASN A 31 21.75 -9.82 -5.85
C ASN A 31 20.47 -10.02 -6.68
N LEU A 32 19.34 -9.55 -6.18
CA LEU A 32 18.03 -9.72 -6.83
C LEU A 32 17.14 -8.51 -6.61
N VAL A 33 16.39 -8.13 -7.65
CA VAL A 33 15.27 -7.19 -7.57
C VAL A 33 13.99 -7.86 -8.02
N VAL A 34 12.87 -7.50 -7.41
CA VAL A 34 11.54 -7.90 -7.86
C VAL A 34 10.92 -6.79 -8.67
N ALA A 35 10.81 -6.97 -9.98
CA ALA A 35 10.28 -5.97 -10.89
C ALA A 35 9.63 -6.60 -12.12
N ASP A 36 8.63 -5.93 -12.70
CA ASP A 36 7.99 -6.35 -13.94
C ASP A 36 8.62 -5.62 -15.15
N GLU A 37 9.62 -6.24 -15.77
CA GLU A 37 10.32 -5.70 -16.95
C GLU A 37 9.39 -5.55 -18.17
N SER A 38 8.29 -6.30 -18.24
CA SER A 38 7.35 -6.21 -19.36
C SER A 38 6.65 -4.86 -19.46
N ARG A 39 6.67 -4.07 -18.39
CA ARG A 39 6.04 -2.74 -18.36
C ARG A 39 6.93 -1.66 -18.98
N THR A 40 7.96 -1.26 -18.31
CA THR A 40 8.97 -0.29 -18.77
C THR A 40 10.12 -0.26 -17.77
N GLU A 41 11.30 0.24 -18.17
CA GLU A 41 12.42 0.50 -17.25
C GLU A 41 12.09 1.50 -16.12
N LYS A 42 10.99 2.26 -16.25
CA LYS A 42 10.49 3.16 -15.21
C LYS A 42 9.64 2.46 -14.16
N THR A 43 9.45 1.14 -14.27
CA THR A 43 8.72 0.35 -13.26
C THR A 43 9.38 0.47 -11.89
N ILE A 44 8.57 0.48 -10.84
CA ILE A 44 9.07 0.48 -9.46
C ILE A 44 9.39 -0.96 -9.09
N CYS A 45 10.60 -1.20 -8.57
CA CYS A 45 10.95 -2.47 -7.95
C CYS A 45 10.16 -2.62 -6.65
N LEU A 46 9.51 -3.77 -6.47
CA LEU A 46 8.74 -4.07 -5.27
C LEU A 46 9.63 -4.40 -4.09
N ALA A 47 10.76 -5.04 -4.35
CA ALA A 47 11.77 -5.35 -3.35
C ALA A 47 13.17 -5.41 -3.98
N VAL A 48 14.17 -5.23 -3.12
CA VAL A 48 15.59 -5.35 -3.42
C VAL A 48 16.21 -6.24 -2.35
N SER A 49 17.04 -7.21 -2.74
CA SER A 49 17.72 -8.11 -1.80
C SER A 49 18.68 -7.38 -0.86
N PRO A 50 18.99 -7.95 0.32
CA PRO A 50 19.92 -7.33 1.26
C PRO A 50 21.30 -7.07 0.66
N SER A 51 21.84 -8.03 -0.09
CA SER A 51 23.16 -7.91 -0.76
C SER A 51 23.19 -6.74 -1.74
N LEU A 52 22.16 -6.61 -2.56
CA LEU A 52 22.09 -5.55 -3.57
C LEU A 52 21.93 -4.15 -2.94
N LYS A 53 21.31 -4.05 -1.76
CA LYS A 53 21.25 -2.81 -0.97
C LYS A 53 22.63 -2.33 -0.48
N THR A 54 23.61 -3.22 -0.33
CA THR A 54 24.98 -2.83 0.07
C THR A 54 25.66 -1.93 -0.96
N TYR A 55 25.23 -1.99 -2.20
CA TYR A 55 25.70 -1.09 -3.27
C TYR A 55 25.01 0.29 -3.27
N GLY A 56 24.21 0.59 -2.22
CA GLY A 56 23.51 1.88 -2.09
C GLY A 56 22.25 1.99 -2.94
N ILE A 57 21.63 0.85 -3.28
CA ILE A 57 20.34 0.80 -3.97
C ILE A 57 19.23 0.85 -2.88
N PRO A 58 18.26 1.79 -2.98
CA PRO A 58 17.18 1.88 -1.99
C PRO A 58 16.22 0.68 -2.07
N GLY A 59 15.36 0.51 -1.06
CA GLY A 59 14.44 -0.64 -0.99
C GLY A 59 13.37 -0.68 -2.09
N ARG A 60 13.00 0.46 -2.66
CA ARG A 60 11.97 0.59 -3.72
C ARG A 60 12.42 1.55 -4.83
N PRO A 61 13.51 1.25 -5.55
CA PRO A 61 13.99 2.06 -6.65
C PRO A 61 13.11 1.87 -7.89
N ARG A 62 13.29 2.72 -8.89
CA ARG A 62 12.88 2.37 -10.25
C ARG A 62 13.94 1.48 -10.90
N LEU A 63 13.52 0.60 -11.81
CA LEU A 63 14.45 -0.36 -12.43
C LEU A 63 15.64 0.34 -13.13
N TYR A 64 15.39 1.45 -13.82
CA TYR A 64 16.48 2.22 -14.44
C TYR A 64 17.51 2.78 -13.43
N GLU A 65 17.08 3.10 -12.20
CA GLU A 65 17.98 3.57 -11.13
C GLU A 65 18.90 2.43 -10.65
N VAL A 66 18.38 1.20 -10.63
CA VAL A 66 19.19 0.00 -10.36
C VAL A 66 20.25 -0.17 -11.45
N VAL A 67 19.84 -0.12 -12.72
CA VAL A 67 20.75 -0.20 -13.87
C VAL A 67 21.87 0.83 -13.78
N GLN A 68 21.51 2.11 -13.59
CA GLN A 68 22.50 3.20 -13.49
C GLN A 68 23.47 3.01 -12.32
N LYS A 69 22.94 2.57 -11.16
CA LYS A 69 23.76 2.37 -9.97
C LYS A 69 24.75 1.22 -10.15
N ILE A 70 24.28 0.08 -10.71
CA ILE A 70 25.16 -1.07 -10.99
C ILE A 70 26.22 -0.71 -12.04
N GLN A 71 25.87 0.03 -13.08
CA GLN A 71 26.86 0.54 -14.04
C GLN A 71 27.94 1.40 -13.37
N ALA A 72 27.54 2.29 -12.44
CA ALA A 72 28.50 3.10 -11.70
C ALA A 72 29.39 2.26 -10.77
N VAL A 73 28.83 1.26 -10.08
CA VAL A 73 29.58 0.31 -9.27
C VAL A 73 30.56 -0.48 -10.12
N ASN A 74 30.13 -0.98 -11.27
CA ASN A 74 31.00 -1.76 -12.17
C ASN A 74 32.13 -0.93 -12.75
N LYS A 75 31.92 0.34 -13.13
CA LYS A 75 33.01 1.24 -13.53
C LYS A 75 34.11 1.38 -12.46
N GLN A 76 33.70 1.49 -11.19
CA GLN A 76 34.64 1.56 -10.09
C GLN A 76 35.36 0.23 -9.84
N ARG A 77 34.64 -0.90 -9.94
CA ARG A 77 35.20 -2.25 -9.79
C ARG A 77 36.20 -2.56 -10.91
N GLU A 78 35.88 -2.24 -12.17
CA GLU A 78 36.72 -2.43 -13.34
C GLU A 78 38.07 -1.69 -13.18
N TRP A 79 38.01 -0.44 -12.67
CA TRP A 79 39.23 0.32 -12.39
C TRP A 79 40.16 -0.36 -11.38
N ASN A 80 39.56 -1.10 -10.41
CA ASN A 80 40.31 -1.81 -9.36
C ASN A 80 40.60 -3.29 -9.72
N ALA A 81 40.02 -3.80 -10.81
CA ALA A 81 40.25 -5.18 -11.24
C ALA A 81 41.66 -5.40 -11.81
N PRO A 82 42.23 -6.60 -11.67
CA PRO A 82 43.48 -6.97 -12.33
C PRO A 82 43.37 -6.78 -13.84
N GLY A 83 44.30 -5.99 -14.40
CA GLY A 83 44.29 -5.67 -15.83
C GLY A 83 43.19 -4.69 -16.27
N LYS A 84 42.42 -4.13 -15.36
CA LYS A 84 41.29 -3.21 -15.60
C LYS A 84 40.26 -3.74 -16.59
N THR A 85 40.00 -5.04 -16.50
CA THR A 85 38.99 -5.75 -17.30
C THR A 85 38.34 -6.80 -16.45
N PHE A 86 37.04 -7.10 -16.74
CA PHE A 86 36.35 -8.19 -16.09
C PHE A 86 36.60 -9.51 -16.81
N SER A 87 36.74 -10.60 -16.04
CA SER A 87 36.81 -11.99 -16.52
C SER A 87 35.43 -12.64 -16.64
N GLY A 88 34.42 -12.06 -16.05
CA GLY A 88 33.05 -12.56 -16.00
C GLY A 88 32.17 -11.66 -15.16
N GLU A 89 31.01 -12.19 -14.74
CA GLU A 89 30.07 -11.52 -13.84
C GLU A 89 29.48 -12.49 -12.83
N SER A 90 29.02 -11.98 -11.68
CA SER A 90 28.31 -12.77 -10.69
C SER A 90 27.20 -11.97 -10.03
N TYR A 91 26.14 -12.65 -9.64
CA TYR A 91 25.08 -12.11 -8.77
C TYR A 91 25.22 -12.55 -7.30
N ASP A 92 26.23 -13.32 -6.96
CA ASP A 92 26.51 -13.71 -5.57
C ASP A 92 27.51 -12.75 -4.92
N HIS A 93 27.08 -12.13 -3.82
CA HIS A 93 27.90 -11.12 -3.11
C HIS A 93 29.18 -11.72 -2.52
N THR A 94 29.15 -12.96 -2.07
CA THR A 94 30.31 -13.63 -1.48
C THR A 94 31.37 -13.91 -2.55
N GLU A 95 30.94 -14.38 -3.71
CA GLU A 95 31.78 -14.58 -4.88
C GLU A 95 32.40 -13.25 -5.36
N LEU A 96 31.56 -12.20 -5.43
CA LEU A 96 32.03 -10.86 -5.81
C LEU A 96 33.04 -10.24 -4.83
N GLN A 97 32.98 -10.62 -3.55
CA GLN A 97 33.98 -10.21 -2.55
C GLN A 97 35.30 -10.97 -2.73
N ALA A 98 35.22 -12.27 -3.04
CA ALA A 98 36.41 -13.10 -3.25
C ALA A 98 37.09 -12.83 -4.61
N HIS A 99 36.36 -12.37 -5.62
CA HIS A 99 36.77 -12.23 -7.00
C HIS A 99 36.57 -10.79 -7.51
N PRO A 100 37.55 -9.89 -7.29
CA PRO A 100 37.49 -8.48 -7.77
C PRO A 100 37.36 -8.34 -9.28
N GLU A 101 37.81 -9.35 -10.04
CA GLU A 101 37.76 -9.42 -11.50
C GLU A 101 36.35 -9.73 -12.06
N LEU A 102 35.35 -9.98 -11.20
CA LEU A 102 33.99 -10.19 -11.65
C LEU A 102 33.15 -8.90 -11.59
N ALA A 103 32.37 -8.67 -12.65
CA ALA A 103 31.37 -7.60 -12.66
C ALA A 103 30.17 -7.97 -11.75
N VAL A 104 29.58 -6.97 -11.12
CA VAL A 104 28.33 -7.15 -10.38
C VAL A 104 27.19 -7.30 -11.38
N SER A 105 26.51 -8.43 -11.33
CA SER A 105 25.21 -8.66 -11.97
C SER A 105 24.10 -8.86 -10.94
N TYR A 106 22.85 -8.95 -11.39
CA TYR A 106 21.69 -9.17 -10.53
C TYR A 106 20.57 -9.84 -11.31
N ILE A 107 19.70 -10.54 -10.59
CA ILE A 107 18.51 -11.19 -11.14
C ILE A 107 17.34 -10.20 -11.07
N VAL A 108 16.56 -10.08 -12.16
CA VAL A 108 15.27 -9.42 -12.15
C VAL A 108 14.19 -10.49 -12.11
N ALA A 109 13.48 -10.58 -10.99
CA ALA A 109 12.41 -11.55 -10.79
C ALA A 109 11.04 -10.89 -11.05
N PRO A 110 10.18 -11.44 -11.90
CA PRO A 110 8.82 -10.96 -12.05
C PRO A 110 8.03 -11.17 -10.74
N PRO A 111 7.14 -10.23 -10.36
CA PRO A 111 6.32 -10.39 -9.16
C PRO A 111 5.42 -11.63 -9.20
N GLN A 112 5.29 -12.32 -8.06
CA GLN A 112 4.41 -13.47 -7.84
C GLN A 112 3.57 -13.23 -6.57
N MET A 113 2.58 -12.34 -6.66
CA MET A 113 1.85 -11.87 -5.47
C MET A 113 1.10 -12.98 -4.73
N ALA A 114 0.58 -13.99 -5.44
CA ALA A 114 -0.08 -15.13 -4.82
C ALA A 114 0.90 -15.92 -3.94
N LEU A 115 2.10 -16.21 -4.45
CA LEU A 115 3.15 -16.89 -3.71
C LEU A 115 3.57 -16.11 -2.45
N TYR A 116 3.67 -14.77 -2.56
CA TYR A 116 4.02 -13.95 -1.40
C TYR A 116 2.94 -13.98 -0.33
N MET A 117 1.65 -13.98 -0.72
CA MET A 117 0.53 -14.11 0.21
C MET A 117 0.51 -15.49 0.89
N GLU A 118 0.75 -16.57 0.16
CA GLU A 118 0.86 -17.92 0.72
C GLU A 118 2.02 -18.04 1.71
N THR A 119 3.19 -17.52 1.35
CA THR A 119 4.36 -17.51 2.23
C THR A 119 4.11 -16.68 3.50
N SER A 120 3.50 -15.51 3.36
CA SER A 120 3.10 -14.68 4.51
C SER A 120 2.11 -15.39 5.43
N ALA A 121 1.10 -16.08 4.88
CA ALA A 121 0.16 -16.88 5.65
C ALA A 121 0.86 -18.03 6.40
N ALA A 122 1.79 -18.74 5.73
CA ALA A 122 2.58 -19.80 6.37
C ALA A 122 3.48 -19.27 7.50
N ILE A 123 4.00 -18.04 7.39
CA ILE A 123 4.75 -17.38 8.46
C ILE A 123 3.82 -16.97 9.61
N TYR A 124 2.64 -16.45 9.32
CA TYR A 124 1.64 -16.16 10.34
C TYR A 124 1.26 -17.39 11.15
N ASP A 125 1.12 -18.56 10.52
CA ASP A 125 0.91 -19.85 11.20
C ASP A 125 2.06 -20.22 12.17
N VAL A 126 3.29 -19.76 11.90
CA VAL A 126 4.39 -19.92 12.85
C VAL A 126 4.16 -19.08 14.08
N TYR A 127 3.77 -17.81 13.95
CA TYR A 127 3.47 -16.94 15.09
C TYR A 127 2.32 -17.48 15.95
N LEU A 128 1.31 -18.08 15.33
CA LEU A 128 0.17 -18.69 16.02
C LEU A 128 0.54 -19.87 16.93
N LYS A 129 1.71 -20.49 16.77
CA LYS A 129 2.19 -21.50 17.71
C LYS A 129 2.56 -20.92 19.07
N TYR A 130 2.83 -19.63 19.12
CA TYR A 130 3.34 -18.93 20.31
C TYR A 130 2.35 -17.97 20.91
N ILE A 131 1.56 -17.29 20.06
CA ILE A 131 0.72 -16.15 20.40
C ILE A 131 -0.67 -16.37 19.85
N ALA A 132 -1.69 -16.08 20.62
CA ALA A 132 -3.08 -16.14 20.16
C ALA A 132 -3.36 -15.03 19.13
N PRO A 133 -4.27 -15.26 18.17
CA PRO A 133 -4.57 -14.31 17.10
C PRO A 133 -5.11 -12.97 17.61
N GLU A 134 -5.69 -12.94 18.82
CA GLU A 134 -6.19 -11.72 19.47
C GLU A 134 -5.05 -10.74 19.79
N ASP A 135 -3.86 -11.25 20.10
CA ASP A 135 -2.68 -10.48 20.51
C ASP A 135 -1.68 -10.25 19.35
N ILE A 136 -2.08 -10.62 18.11
CA ILE A 136 -1.31 -10.32 16.90
C ILE A 136 -2.09 -9.32 16.03
N HIS A 137 -1.43 -8.23 15.63
CA HIS A 137 -1.89 -7.30 14.60
C HIS A 137 -1.02 -7.44 13.36
N VAL A 138 -1.59 -7.96 12.27
CA VAL A 138 -0.93 -8.00 10.96
C VAL A 138 -0.97 -6.59 10.38
N TYR A 139 0.19 -5.92 10.36
CA TYR A 139 0.33 -4.55 9.90
C TYR A 139 0.49 -4.48 8.37
N SER A 140 1.25 -5.42 7.81
CA SER A 140 1.42 -5.60 6.37
C SER A 140 1.64 -7.07 6.01
N ILE A 141 1.95 -7.36 4.76
CA ILE A 141 2.25 -8.73 4.30
C ILE A 141 3.54 -9.29 4.91
N ASP A 142 4.43 -8.43 5.39
CA ASP A 142 5.76 -8.77 5.90
C ASP A 142 6.01 -8.27 7.32
N GLU A 143 5.02 -7.62 7.96
CA GLU A 143 5.17 -7.01 9.27
C GLU A 143 4.01 -7.29 10.20
N VAL A 144 4.33 -7.64 11.45
CA VAL A 144 3.35 -7.88 12.53
C VAL A 144 3.74 -7.14 13.81
N PHE A 145 2.72 -6.75 14.59
CA PHE A 145 2.85 -6.37 15.99
C PHE A 145 2.26 -7.46 16.88
N ILE A 146 2.92 -7.75 18.00
CA ILE A 146 2.55 -8.79 18.94
C ILE A 146 2.53 -8.19 20.35
N ASP A 147 1.44 -8.35 21.10
CA ASP A 147 1.42 -8.11 22.54
C ASP A 147 1.90 -9.37 23.26
N ALA A 148 3.16 -9.36 23.69
CA ALA A 148 3.80 -10.49 24.35
C ALA A 148 3.55 -10.51 25.86
N THR A 149 2.94 -9.50 26.44
CA THR A 149 2.85 -9.22 27.88
C THR A 149 2.43 -10.43 28.73
N ASN A 150 1.40 -11.15 28.30
CA ASN A 150 0.87 -12.27 29.08
C ASN A 150 1.60 -13.60 28.81
N TYR A 151 2.42 -13.66 27.76
CA TYR A 151 3.10 -14.89 27.31
C TYR A 151 4.45 -15.08 27.96
N LEU A 152 5.14 -13.99 28.35
CA LEU A 152 6.49 -14.04 28.92
C LEU A 152 6.55 -14.88 30.20
N SER A 153 5.57 -14.71 31.09
CA SER A 153 5.45 -15.50 32.29
C SER A 153 5.15 -17.00 32.05
N THR A 154 4.32 -17.27 31.05
CA THR A 154 3.93 -18.63 30.64
C THR A 154 5.11 -19.38 30.04
N TYR A 155 5.86 -18.72 29.16
CA TYR A 155 7.05 -19.30 28.52
C TYR A 155 8.30 -19.20 29.38
N LYS A 156 8.25 -18.48 30.51
CA LYS A 156 9.40 -18.20 31.40
C LYS A 156 10.61 -17.67 30.64
N CYS A 157 10.36 -16.71 29.74
CA CYS A 157 11.39 -16.10 28.91
C CYS A 157 11.19 -14.58 28.82
N THR A 158 12.23 -13.88 28.39
CA THR A 158 12.17 -12.46 28.06
C THR A 158 11.48 -12.24 26.68
N ALA A 159 11.07 -11.01 26.39
CA ALA A 159 10.54 -10.66 25.07
C ALA A 159 11.58 -10.90 23.97
N HIS A 160 12.86 -10.65 24.27
CA HIS A 160 13.99 -10.91 23.37
C HIS A 160 14.11 -12.39 23.02
N GLU A 161 14.11 -13.26 24.01
CA GLU A 161 14.18 -14.71 23.81
C GLU A 161 12.98 -15.24 23.04
N LEU A 162 11.77 -14.70 23.29
CA LEU A 162 10.57 -15.07 22.55
C LEU A 162 10.65 -14.62 21.10
N ALA A 163 11.12 -13.38 20.83
CA ALA A 163 11.31 -12.85 19.48
C ALA A 163 12.31 -13.70 18.69
N ILE A 164 13.48 -14.00 19.27
CA ILE A 164 14.50 -14.88 18.64
C ILE A 164 13.90 -16.25 18.32
N LYS A 165 13.14 -16.84 19.24
CA LYS A 165 12.55 -18.17 19.06
C LYS A 165 11.56 -18.17 17.88
N MET A 166 10.70 -17.16 17.80
CA MET A 166 9.76 -17.01 16.68
C MET A 166 10.48 -16.80 15.35
N ILE A 167 11.47 -15.90 15.31
CA ILE A 167 12.23 -15.60 14.08
C ILE A 167 13.01 -16.82 13.59
N ARG A 168 13.62 -17.60 14.49
CA ARG A 168 14.34 -18.83 14.12
C ARG A 168 13.41 -19.93 13.62
N ASP A 169 12.20 -20.05 14.18
CA ASP A 169 11.19 -20.99 13.67
C ASP A 169 10.72 -20.58 12.25
N VAL A 170 10.54 -19.26 12.01
CA VAL A 170 10.27 -18.73 10.67
C VAL A 170 11.42 -19.05 9.71
N LEU A 171 12.67 -18.76 10.12
CA LEU A 171 13.86 -19.03 9.29
C LEU A 171 13.98 -20.52 8.95
N THR A 172 13.80 -21.40 9.94
CA THR A 172 13.86 -22.84 9.74
C THR A 172 12.81 -23.36 8.77
N ARG A 173 11.60 -22.78 8.83
CA ARG A 173 10.48 -23.22 7.97
C ARG A 173 10.52 -22.63 6.57
N THR A 174 11.02 -21.43 6.41
CA THR A 174 10.87 -20.65 5.17
C THR A 174 12.20 -20.19 4.56
N GLY A 175 13.31 -20.30 5.26
CA GLY A 175 14.61 -19.75 4.86
C GLY A 175 14.67 -18.21 4.93
N ILE A 176 13.65 -17.54 5.48
CA ILE A 176 13.55 -16.08 5.54
C ILE A 176 13.85 -15.60 6.95
N THR A 177 14.80 -14.69 7.09
CA THR A 177 15.13 -14.04 8.35
C THR A 177 14.30 -12.78 8.59
N ALA A 178 14.34 -12.23 9.80
CA ALA A 178 13.61 -11.04 10.18
C ALA A 178 14.42 -10.10 11.08
N THR A 179 13.93 -8.87 11.19
CA THR A 179 14.37 -7.87 12.18
C THR A 179 13.24 -7.67 13.17
N ALA A 180 13.55 -7.51 14.46
CA ALA A 180 12.54 -7.21 15.46
C ALA A 180 12.89 -5.98 16.28
N GLY A 181 11.83 -5.36 16.82
CA GLY A 181 11.92 -4.33 17.84
C GLY A 181 11.01 -4.68 19.00
N ILE A 182 11.47 -4.40 20.20
CA ILE A 182 10.77 -4.63 21.45
C ILE A 182 10.54 -3.29 22.13
N GLY A 183 9.36 -3.07 22.69
CA GLY A 183 9.05 -1.84 23.39
C GLY A 183 7.89 -1.99 24.37
N THR A 184 7.73 -1.00 25.24
CA THR A 184 6.62 -0.94 26.21
C THR A 184 5.28 -0.60 25.56
N ASN A 185 5.30 -0.13 24.31
CA ASN A 185 4.14 0.16 23.48
C ASN A 185 4.44 -0.09 21.99
N MET A 186 3.42 0.02 21.12
CA MET A 186 3.57 -0.26 19.69
C MET A 186 4.46 0.75 18.96
N PHE A 187 4.48 2.01 19.38
CA PHE A 187 5.37 3.01 18.80
C PHE A 187 6.84 2.67 19.09
N LEU A 188 7.18 2.38 20.33
CA LEU A 188 8.55 2.08 20.73
C LEU A 188 9.09 0.81 20.10
N CYS A 189 8.30 -0.28 20.04
CA CYS A 189 8.76 -1.49 19.36
C CYS A 189 8.96 -1.27 17.85
N LYS A 190 8.11 -0.47 17.20
CA LYS A 190 8.29 -0.12 15.78
C LYS A 190 9.54 0.72 15.55
N VAL A 191 9.77 1.73 16.35
CA VAL A 191 10.93 2.63 16.25
C VAL A 191 12.24 1.88 16.62
N ALA A 192 12.20 0.99 17.61
CA ALA A 192 13.31 0.11 17.93
C ALA A 192 13.71 -0.75 16.71
N MET A 193 12.72 -1.32 16.03
CA MET A 193 12.93 -2.12 14.83
C MET A 193 13.48 -1.30 13.66
N ASP A 194 12.83 -0.17 13.33
CA ASP A 194 13.12 0.58 12.11
C ASP A 194 14.38 1.43 12.19
N ILE A 195 14.68 2.02 13.35
CA ILE A 195 15.78 2.96 13.51
C ILE A 195 16.99 2.31 14.18
N VAL A 196 16.78 1.57 15.28
CA VAL A 196 17.89 1.03 16.08
C VAL A 196 18.37 -0.31 15.52
N ALA A 197 17.47 -1.31 15.41
CA ALA A 197 17.85 -2.66 15.00
C ALA A 197 18.46 -2.70 13.59
N LYS A 198 17.98 -1.88 12.66
CA LYS A 198 18.53 -1.82 11.27
C LYS A 198 19.98 -1.35 11.23
N LYS A 199 20.47 -0.63 12.25
CA LYS A 199 21.87 -0.15 12.37
C LYS A 199 22.77 -1.10 13.17
N MET A 200 22.19 -2.07 13.90
CA MET A 200 22.95 -3.05 14.67
C MET A 200 23.57 -4.11 13.76
N PRO A 201 24.71 -4.71 14.18
CA PRO A 201 25.22 -5.90 13.52
C PRO A 201 24.19 -7.04 13.63
N ALA A 202 24.10 -7.84 12.57
CA ALA A 202 23.26 -9.04 12.60
C ALA A 202 23.97 -10.16 13.35
N ASP A 203 23.21 -11.08 13.98
CA ASP A 203 23.76 -12.33 14.48
C ASP A 203 24.11 -13.28 13.32
N LYS A 204 24.59 -14.49 13.62
CA LYS A 204 24.97 -15.51 12.65
C LYS A 204 23.82 -15.93 11.71
N ASP A 205 22.59 -15.76 12.15
CA ASP A 205 21.36 -16.12 11.43
C ASP A 205 20.75 -14.89 10.70
N GLY A 206 21.46 -13.76 10.67
CA GLY A 206 21.03 -12.51 10.05
C GLY A 206 20.00 -11.73 10.87
N VAL A 207 19.69 -12.17 12.09
CA VAL A 207 18.69 -11.56 12.97
C VAL A 207 19.24 -10.31 13.64
N ARG A 208 18.38 -9.29 13.77
CA ARG A 208 18.65 -8.05 14.49
C ARG A 208 17.48 -7.74 15.41
N ILE A 209 17.76 -7.49 16.69
CA ILE A 209 16.72 -7.13 17.66
C ILE A 209 17.20 -5.95 18.48
N ALA A 210 16.35 -4.94 18.61
CA ALA A 210 16.57 -3.79 19.48
C ALA A 210 15.41 -3.62 20.46
N GLU A 211 15.70 -3.03 21.61
CA GLU A 211 14.74 -2.80 22.69
C GLU A 211 14.73 -1.32 23.07
N LEU A 212 13.55 -0.74 23.26
CA LEU A 212 13.37 0.62 23.74
C LEU A 212 12.25 0.68 24.79
N ASP A 213 12.51 1.41 25.84
CA ASP A 213 11.53 2.01 26.73
C ASP A 213 11.46 3.53 26.49
N GLU A 214 10.60 4.23 27.19
CA GLU A 214 10.39 5.68 27.04
C GLU A 214 11.67 6.46 27.35
N MET A 215 12.47 6.02 28.31
CA MET A 215 13.70 6.73 28.71
C MET A 215 14.83 6.48 27.72
N SER A 216 15.05 5.24 27.33
CA SER A 216 16.06 4.89 26.33
C SER A 216 15.73 5.48 24.95
N PHE A 217 14.44 5.58 24.58
CA PHE A 217 14.00 6.30 23.39
C PHE A 217 14.43 7.77 23.43
N ARG A 218 14.14 8.47 24.53
CA ARG A 218 14.50 9.89 24.68
C ARG A 218 16.02 10.09 24.63
N GLN A 219 16.77 9.22 25.33
CA GLN A 219 18.23 9.31 25.37
C GLN A 219 18.90 9.05 24.02
N GLN A 220 18.36 8.12 23.22
CA GLN A 220 19.01 7.67 21.99
C GLN A 220 18.48 8.35 20.74
N LEU A 221 17.19 8.76 20.72
CA LEU A 221 16.50 9.11 19.49
C LEU A 221 15.87 10.50 19.47
N TRP A 222 15.85 11.25 20.59
CA TRP A 222 15.30 12.61 20.54
C TRP A 222 15.99 13.51 19.55
N ASP A 223 17.31 13.35 19.34
CA ASP A 223 18.11 14.12 18.37
C ASP A 223 18.23 13.44 17.00
N HIS A 224 17.57 12.29 16.80
CA HIS A 224 17.66 11.54 15.54
C HIS A 224 17.06 12.31 14.37
N LYS A 225 17.72 12.24 13.23
CA LYS A 225 17.32 12.80 11.93
C LYS A 225 17.49 11.74 10.83
N PRO A 226 16.65 11.78 9.81
CA PRO A 226 15.52 12.70 9.57
C PRO A 226 14.26 12.30 10.35
N LEU A 227 13.34 13.27 10.55
CA LEU A 227 12.04 13.02 11.18
C LEU A 227 11.20 11.95 10.48
N THR A 228 11.40 11.78 9.18
CA THR A 228 10.68 10.78 8.37
C THR A 228 11.04 9.32 8.68
N ASP A 229 12.05 9.08 9.49
CA ASP A 229 12.39 7.72 9.96
C ASP A 229 11.42 7.25 11.06
N PHE A 230 10.75 8.19 11.74
CA PHE A 230 9.80 7.86 12.79
C PHE A 230 8.44 7.44 12.21
N TRP A 231 7.89 6.39 12.78
CA TRP A 231 6.57 5.89 12.42
C TRP A 231 5.52 7.00 12.48
N ARG A 232 4.66 7.09 11.46
CA ARG A 232 3.61 8.10 11.24
C ARG A 232 4.10 9.52 10.95
N VAL A 233 5.40 9.78 10.84
CA VAL A 233 5.93 11.06 10.39
C VAL A 233 6.29 10.99 8.90
N GLY A 234 5.36 11.34 8.03
CA GLY A 234 5.60 11.42 6.58
C GLY A 234 6.25 12.76 6.17
N LYS A 235 6.66 12.83 4.89
CA LYS A 235 7.30 14.05 4.32
C LYS A 235 6.49 15.34 4.55
N GLY A 236 5.14 15.27 4.53
CA GLY A 236 4.30 16.44 4.78
C GLY A 236 4.36 16.93 6.22
N TYR A 237 4.42 16.00 7.18
CA TYR A 237 4.59 16.32 8.60
C TYR A 237 5.99 16.88 8.87
N ALA A 238 7.03 16.19 8.41
CA ALA A 238 8.41 16.61 8.55
C ALA A 238 8.62 18.03 7.99
N LYS A 239 8.16 18.29 6.77
CA LYS A 239 8.24 19.63 6.15
C LYS A 239 7.57 20.72 7.02
N LYS A 240 6.33 20.47 7.50
CA LYS A 240 5.64 21.45 8.36
C LYS A 240 6.37 21.69 9.68
N LEU A 241 6.93 20.64 10.28
CA LEU A 241 7.72 20.76 11.51
C LEU A 241 8.99 21.58 11.27
N GLU A 242 9.77 21.22 10.24
CA GLU A 242 11.01 21.91 9.85
C GLU A 242 10.78 23.40 9.54
N GLU A 243 9.74 23.74 8.77
CA GLU A 243 9.33 25.12 8.48
C GLU A 243 8.94 25.91 9.75
N ASN A 244 8.65 25.21 10.85
CA ASN A 244 8.31 25.78 12.15
C ASN A 244 9.42 25.62 13.20
N GLY A 245 10.65 25.28 12.76
CA GLY A 245 11.85 25.21 13.61
C GLY A 245 11.96 23.95 14.46
N MET A 246 11.14 22.91 14.20
CA MET A 246 11.20 21.62 14.87
C MET A 246 11.81 20.58 13.92
N HIS A 247 13.02 20.14 14.22
CA HIS A 247 13.83 19.26 13.35
C HIS A 247 13.99 17.84 13.90
N THR A 248 13.58 17.61 15.15
CA THR A 248 13.74 16.35 15.88
C THR A 248 12.48 16.04 16.70
N MET A 249 12.34 14.80 17.17
CA MET A 249 11.25 14.44 18.08
C MET A 249 11.42 15.13 19.45
N GLY A 250 12.66 15.38 19.87
CA GLY A 250 12.95 16.18 21.07
C GLY A 250 12.44 17.61 20.95
N ASP A 251 12.58 18.26 19.77
CA ASP A 251 12.03 19.60 19.55
C ASP A 251 10.50 19.60 19.66
N VAL A 252 9.82 18.59 19.14
CA VAL A 252 8.36 18.45 19.26
C VAL A 252 7.94 18.24 20.71
N ALA A 253 8.63 17.38 21.45
CA ALA A 253 8.35 17.11 22.85
C ALA A 253 8.55 18.38 23.70
N LEU A 254 9.65 19.09 23.51
CA LEU A 254 9.91 20.35 24.23
C LEU A 254 8.91 21.47 23.87
N ALA A 255 8.51 21.56 22.59
CA ALA A 255 7.48 22.52 22.18
C ALA A 255 6.15 22.26 22.90
N SER A 256 5.75 20.99 23.07
CA SER A 256 4.50 20.61 23.72
C SER A 256 4.45 20.96 25.23
N MET A 257 5.60 21.30 25.85
CA MET A 257 5.63 21.73 27.25
C MET A 257 5.15 23.16 27.49
N THR A 258 4.96 23.95 26.44
CA THR A 258 4.51 25.32 26.53
C THR A 258 3.16 25.48 25.84
N GLU A 259 2.25 26.28 26.48
CA GLU A 259 0.92 26.55 25.92
C GLU A 259 1.00 27.07 24.47
N TRP A 260 1.91 27.98 24.20
CA TRP A 260 2.11 28.51 22.83
C TRP A 260 2.61 27.47 21.85
N GLY A 261 3.51 26.58 22.25
CA GLY A 261 4.06 25.53 21.40
C GLY A 261 3.03 24.42 21.14
N GLU A 262 2.28 24.02 22.16
CA GLU A 262 1.18 23.08 22.04
C GLU A 262 0.10 23.61 21.08
N ASP A 263 -0.38 24.83 21.29
CA ASP A 263 -1.33 25.52 20.39
C ASP A 263 -0.84 25.55 18.94
N ARG A 264 0.46 25.76 18.73
CA ARG A 264 1.08 25.75 17.40
C ARG A 264 0.99 24.37 16.76
N LEU A 265 1.28 23.31 17.51
CA LEU A 265 1.17 21.92 17.03
C LEU A 265 -0.28 21.60 16.63
N TYR A 266 -1.26 21.98 17.45
CA TYR A 266 -2.68 21.81 17.10
C TYR A 266 -3.11 22.63 15.88
N LYS A 267 -2.60 23.83 15.68
CA LYS A 267 -2.85 24.63 14.46
C LYS A 267 -2.28 23.98 13.20
N LEU A 268 -1.13 23.30 13.30
CA LEU A 268 -0.47 22.64 12.17
C LEU A 268 -1.11 21.30 11.80
N PHE A 269 -1.55 20.53 12.80
CA PHE A 269 -1.91 19.10 12.62
C PHE A 269 -3.34 18.76 13.06
N GLY A 270 -4.07 19.70 13.67
CA GLY A 270 -5.39 19.45 14.25
C GLY A 270 -5.29 18.40 15.35
N ILE A 271 -6.31 17.54 15.49
CA ILE A 271 -6.35 16.47 16.50
C ILE A 271 -5.17 15.49 16.38
N ASN A 272 -4.57 15.37 15.22
CA ASN A 272 -3.40 14.50 15.04
C ASN A 272 -2.15 15.01 15.78
N ALA A 273 -2.18 16.23 16.32
CA ALA A 273 -1.13 16.74 17.18
C ALA A 273 -0.97 15.90 18.45
N GLU A 274 -2.08 15.40 19.02
CA GLU A 274 -2.05 14.55 20.21
C GLU A 274 -1.15 13.33 20.00
N LEU A 275 -1.40 12.56 18.94
CA LEU A 275 -0.60 11.39 18.62
C LEU A 275 0.87 11.74 18.35
N LEU A 276 1.13 12.87 17.68
CA LEU A 276 2.49 13.32 17.38
C LEU A 276 3.23 13.69 18.67
N ILE A 277 2.58 14.38 19.61
CA ILE A 277 3.12 14.73 20.93
C ILE A 277 3.39 13.49 21.75
N ASP A 278 2.42 12.57 21.84
CA ASP A 278 2.57 11.31 22.53
C ASP A 278 3.79 10.53 22.01
N HIS A 279 3.90 10.37 20.70
CA HIS A 279 5.05 9.71 20.08
C HIS A 279 6.37 10.44 20.34
N ALA A 280 6.37 11.77 20.38
CA ALA A 280 7.57 12.54 20.71
C ALA A 280 8.05 12.28 22.14
N TRP A 281 7.14 11.96 23.05
CA TRP A 281 7.46 11.55 24.43
C TRP A 281 7.74 10.04 24.56
N GLY A 282 7.58 9.24 23.50
CA GLY A 282 7.73 7.78 23.53
C GLY A 282 6.48 7.05 24.03
N TRP A 283 5.31 7.69 23.97
CA TRP A 283 4.05 7.16 24.45
C TRP A 283 3.14 6.75 23.29
N GLU A 284 2.40 5.65 23.44
CA GLU A 284 1.34 5.21 22.54
C GLU A 284 0.26 4.50 23.34
N PRO A 285 -0.90 5.13 23.55
CA PRO A 285 -1.97 4.55 24.36
C PRO A 285 -2.71 3.41 23.65
N CYS A 286 -2.71 3.38 22.31
CA CYS A 286 -3.46 2.41 21.54
C CYS A 286 -2.91 0.99 21.72
N THR A 287 -3.81 0.04 21.93
CA THR A 287 -3.48 -1.38 22.09
C THR A 287 -3.98 -2.20 20.92
N ILE A 288 -3.44 -3.42 20.73
CA ILE A 288 -3.93 -4.34 19.69
C ILE A 288 -5.43 -4.64 19.87
N ALA A 289 -5.89 -4.77 21.12
CA ALA A 289 -7.30 -4.99 21.41
C ALA A 289 -8.20 -3.83 20.95
N GLU A 290 -7.72 -2.58 21.07
CA GLU A 290 -8.43 -1.39 20.58
C GLU A 290 -8.45 -1.34 19.07
N ILE A 291 -7.34 -1.63 18.40
CA ILE A 291 -7.28 -1.73 16.93
C ILE A 291 -8.31 -2.74 16.43
N LYS A 292 -8.40 -3.92 17.05
CA LYS A 292 -9.36 -4.97 16.64
C LYS A 292 -10.82 -4.61 16.91
N LYS A 293 -11.08 -3.79 17.90
CA LYS A 293 -12.43 -3.28 18.20
C LYS A 293 -12.84 -2.10 17.33
N TYR A 294 -11.88 -1.38 16.78
CA TYR A 294 -12.16 -0.19 15.98
C TYR A 294 -13.06 -0.50 14.79
N ARG A 295 -14.08 0.32 14.62
CA ARG A 295 -14.96 0.31 13.46
C ARG A 295 -15.03 1.75 12.93
N PRO A 296 -14.60 1.99 11.69
CA PRO A 296 -14.68 3.33 11.12
C PRO A 296 -16.13 3.78 11.00
N SER A 297 -16.38 5.06 11.25
CA SER A 297 -17.71 5.68 11.10
C SER A 297 -18.14 5.79 9.64
N THR A 298 -17.17 5.88 8.73
CA THR A 298 -17.38 5.94 7.28
C THR A 298 -16.48 4.93 6.58
N ASN A 299 -17.03 4.23 5.62
CA ASN A 299 -16.28 3.29 4.79
C ASN A 299 -16.29 3.74 3.34
N SER A 300 -15.20 3.50 2.64
CA SER A 300 -15.11 3.67 1.20
C SER A 300 -14.43 2.46 0.56
N LEU A 301 -14.82 2.17 -0.68
CA LEU A 301 -14.17 1.19 -1.53
C LEU A 301 -13.56 1.92 -2.73
N SER A 302 -12.24 1.86 -2.85
CA SER A 302 -11.52 2.59 -3.90
C SER A 302 -10.72 1.65 -4.79
N SER A 303 -10.66 1.96 -6.09
CA SER A 303 -9.82 1.27 -7.05
C SER A 303 -9.10 2.28 -7.94
N GLY A 304 -7.78 2.08 -8.14
CA GLY A 304 -6.96 2.94 -8.98
C GLY A 304 -6.17 2.15 -10.02
N GLN A 305 -5.93 2.79 -11.17
CA GLN A 305 -5.09 2.23 -12.23
C GLN A 305 -4.21 3.33 -12.83
N VAL A 306 -2.92 3.03 -12.99
CA VAL A 306 -2.01 3.80 -13.84
C VAL A 306 -1.91 3.06 -15.17
N LEU A 307 -2.26 3.74 -16.26
CA LEU A 307 -2.25 3.17 -17.61
C LEU A 307 -0.80 3.01 -18.10
N HIS A 308 -0.53 1.98 -18.90
CA HIS A 308 0.82 1.71 -19.42
C HIS A 308 1.30 2.76 -20.43
N CYS A 309 0.36 3.38 -21.16
CA CYS A 309 0.59 4.51 -22.05
C CYS A 309 -0.49 5.57 -21.85
N PRO A 310 -0.33 6.78 -22.39
CA PRO A 310 -1.42 7.76 -22.44
C PRO A 310 -2.61 7.25 -23.25
N TYR A 311 -3.82 7.39 -22.74
CA TYR A 311 -5.05 7.01 -23.39
C TYR A 311 -5.84 8.25 -23.82
N ASP A 312 -6.44 8.18 -25.00
CA ASP A 312 -7.44 9.14 -25.46
C ASP A 312 -8.74 9.05 -24.63
N ASN A 313 -9.66 9.97 -24.91
CA ASN A 313 -10.94 10.04 -24.21
C ASN A 313 -11.76 8.75 -24.30
N GLU A 314 -11.83 8.11 -25.47
CA GLU A 314 -12.67 6.93 -25.68
C GLU A 314 -12.13 5.72 -24.90
N LYS A 315 -10.82 5.48 -24.99
CA LYS A 315 -10.16 4.42 -24.22
C LYS A 315 -10.23 4.69 -22.71
N ALA A 316 -10.02 5.94 -22.28
CA ALA A 316 -10.11 6.30 -20.87
C ALA A 316 -11.53 6.10 -20.31
N ARG A 317 -12.55 6.46 -21.08
CA ARG A 317 -13.97 6.25 -20.77
C ARG A 317 -14.30 4.76 -20.62
N LEU A 318 -13.77 3.92 -21.50
CA LEU A 318 -13.88 2.47 -21.42
C LEU A 318 -13.28 1.94 -20.10
N ILE A 319 -12.08 2.40 -19.74
CA ILE A 319 -11.43 2.00 -18.47
C ILE A 319 -12.27 2.38 -17.26
N VAL A 320 -12.83 3.60 -17.22
CA VAL A 320 -13.70 4.01 -16.10
C VAL A 320 -14.91 3.07 -15.98
N ARG A 321 -15.51 2.72 -17.13
CA ARG A 321 -16.66 1.79 -17.17
C ARG A 321 -16.28 0.39 -16.70
N GLU A 322 -15.16 -0.15 -17.16
CA GLU A 322 -14.62 -1.45 -16.71
C GLU A 322 -14.35 -1.48 -15.22
N MET A 323 -13.65 -0.46 -14.71
CA MET A 323 -13.32 -0.36 -13.29
C MET A 323 -14.58 -0.25 -12.43
N THR A 324 -15.58 0.51 -12.88
CA THR A 324 -16.87 0.65 -12.19
C THR A 324 -17.62 -0.67 -12.13
N ASP A 325 -17.64 -1.44 -13.22
CA ASP A 325 -18.26 -2.76 -13.27
C ASP A 325 -17.63 -3.74 -12.26
N LEU A 326 -16.29 -3.74 -12.18
CA LEU A 326 -15.57 -4.57 -11.21
C LEU A 326 -15.84 -4.12 -9.77
N MET A 327 -15.89 -2.81 -9.50
CA MET A 327 -16.21 -2.26 -8.18
C MET A 327 -17.61 -2.66 -7.73
N VAL A 328 -18.57 -2.65 -8.63
CA VAL A 328 -19.96 -3.11 -8.34
C VAL A 328 -19.98 -4.59 -7.97
N LEU A 329 -19.27 -5.45 -8.70
CA LEU A 329 -19.18 -6.86 -8.35
C LEU A 329 -18.55 -7.08 -6.97
N ASP A 330 -17.54 -6.28 -6.61
CA ASP A 330 -16.92 -6.32 -5.28
C ASP A 330 -17.88 -5.86 -4.17
N LEU A 331 -18.69 -4.82 -4.42
CA LEU A 331 -19.76 -4.40 -3.50
C LEU A 331 -20.77 -5.54 -3.27
N VAL A 332 -21.25 -6.16 -4.35
CA VAL A 332 -22.23 -7.27 -4.25
C VAL A 332 -21.64 -8.48 -3.53
N GLU A 333 -20.42 -8.86 -3.82
CA GLU A 333 -19.73 -9.99 -3.18
C GLU A 333 -19.58 -9.79 -1.67
N LYS A 334 -19.35 -8.56 -1.24
CA LYS A 334 -19.20 -8.18 0.18
C LYS A 334 -20.51 -7.80 0.86
N HIS A 335 -21.65 -7.91 0.17
CA HIS A 335 -22.95 -7.45 0.66
C HIS A 335 -22.98 -5.96 1.07
N LEU A 336 -22.32 -5.12 0.28
CA LEU A 336 -22.18 -3.68 0.49
C LEU A 336 -22.98 -2.88 -0.54
N VAL A 337 -23.42 -1.70 -0.12
CA VAL A 337 -24.10 -0.70 -0.96
C VAL A 337 -23.48 0.68 -0.73
N THR A 338 -23.64 1.57 -1.71
CA THR A 338 -23.13 2.96 -1.68
C THR A 338 -24.19 3.92 -2.17
N ASP A 339 -24.15 5.17 -1.73
CA ASP A 339 -24.97 6.27 -2.21
C ASP A 339 -24.16 7.38 -2.90
N GLN A 340 -22.82 7.26 -2.92
CA GLN A 340 -21.95 8.29 -3.49
C GLN A 340 -20.75 7.70 -4.23
N LEU A 341 -20.46 8.25 -5.40
CA LEU A 341 -19.34 7.88 -6.25
C LEU A 341 -18.39 9.06 -6.39
N VAL A 342 -17.07 8.77 -6.45
CA VAL A 342 -16.03 9.75 -6.73
C VAL A 342 -15.20 9.28 -7.90
N LEU A 343 -14.92 10.18 -8.84
CA LEU A 343 -14.04 9.96 -9.97
C LEU A 343 -12.88 10.96 -9.93
N THR A 344 -11.66 10.45 -10.10
CA THR A 344 -10.46 11.27 -10.28
C THR A 344 -9.70 10.78 -11.52
N ILE A 345 -9.47 11.67 -12.47
CA ILE A 345 -8.74 11.42 -13.72
C ILE A 345 -7.44 12.23 -13.70
N GLY A 346 -6.31 11.55 -13.69
CA GLY A 346 -4.99 12.17 -13.81
C GLY A 346 -4.56 12.18 -15.29
N TYR A 347 -4.20 13.36 -15.77
CA TYR A 347 -3.74 13.54 -17.14
C TYR A 347 -2.26 13.25 -17.31
N ASP A 348 -1.84 12.88 -18.51
CA ASP A 348 -0.45 12.59 -18.84
C ASP A 348 0.37 13.88 -19.01
N ILE A 349 1.68 13.79 -18.74
CA ILE A 349 2.64 14.87 -18.96
C ILE A 349 2.74 15.24 -20.45
N GLU A 350 2.47 14.32 -21.37
CA GLU A 350 2.50 14.52 -22.80
C GLU A 350 1.59 15.67 -23.22
N ASN A 351 0.49 15.92 -22.52
CA ASN A 351 -0.37 17.08 -22.74
C ASN A 351 0.35 18.43 -22.64
N LEU A 352 1.47 18.50 -21.92
CA LEU A 352 2.26 19.72 -21.75
C LEU A 352 3.59 19.69 -22.52
N THR A 353 4.09 18.49 -22.86
CA THR A 353 5.37 18.32 -23.56
C THR A 353 5.22 18.15 -25.07
N ASN A 354 4.08 17.68 -25.56
CA ASN A 354 3.77 17.58 -26.96
C ASN A 354 3.25 18.95 -27.48
N PRO A 355 3.97 19.65 -28.39
CA PRO A 355 3.57 20.98 -28.88
C PRO A 355 2.17 21.00 -29.50
N GLU A 356 1.77 19.91 -30.17
CA GLU A 356 0.48 19.83 -30.87
C GLU A 356 -0.70 19.80 -29.90
N ILE A 357 -0.54 19.19 -28.73
CA ILE A 357 -1.57 19.15 -27.70
C ILE A 357 -1.48 20.41 -26.82
N ARG A 358 -0.25 20.79 -26.45
CA ARG A 358 0.00 21.91 -25.54
C ARG A 358 -0.60 23.24 -26.00
N LYS A 359 -0.60 23.50 -27.30
CA LYS A 359 -1.15 24.75 -27.88
C LYS A 359 -2.64 24.95 -27.60
N TYR A 360 -3.41 23.89 -27.34
CA TYR A 360 -4.84 23.95 -27.05
C TYR A 360 -5.16 23.96 -25.55
N TYR A 361 -4.19 23.62 -24.70
CA TYR A 361 -4.43 23.54 -23.28
C TYR A 361 -4.12 24.87 -22.57
N THR A 362 -5.15 25.51 -22.04
CA THR A 362 -5.08 26.79 -21.27
C THR A 362 -5.43 26.60 -19.80
N GLY A 363 -5.72 25.37 -19.38
CA GLY A 363 -6.13 25.03 -18.03
C GLY A 363 -5.01 25.13 -16.99
N PRO A 364 -5.34 24.91 -15.71
CA PRO A 364 -4.37 24.98 -14.60
C PRO A 364 -3.39 23.80 -14.65
N VAL A 365 -2.12 24.10 -14.37
CA VAL A 365 -1.03 23.13 -14.26
C VAL A 365 -0.71 22.89 -12.80
N THR A 366 -0.46 21.65 -12.41
CA THR A 366 -0.05 21.24 -11.07
C THR A 366 1.25 20.45 -11.13
N THR A 367 1.95 20.39 -10.01
CA THR A 367 3.15 19.54 -9.89
C THR A 367 2.75 18.21 -9.28
N ASP A 368 3.10 17.10 -9.95
CA ASP A 368 2.82 15.77 -9.45
C ASP A 368 3.80 15.35 -8.32
N HIS A 369 3.58 14.18 -7.76
CA HIS A 369 4.43 13.63 -6.69
C HIS A 369 5.92 13.48 -7.08
N TYR A 370 6.23 13.43 -8.37
CA TYR A 370 7.58 13.33 -8.90
C TYR A 370 8.19 14.67 -9.30
N GLY A 371 7.54 15.79 -8.97
CA GLY A 371 7.99 17.13 -9.33
C GLY A 371 7.71 17.53 -10.79
N ARG A 372 6.92 16.74 -11.55
CA ARG A 372 6.64 17.01 -12.96
C ARG A 372 5.40 17.90 -13.09
N HIS A 373 5.45 18.84 -14.02
CA HIS A 373 4.27 19.64 -14.36
C HIS A 373 3.31 18.81 -15.21
N VAL A 374 2.05 18.73 -14.78
CA VAL A 374 0.97 18.01 -15.45
C VAL A 374 -0.30 18.87 -15.42
N PRO A 375 -1.26 18.68 -16.36
CA PRO A 375 -2.56 19.30 -16.23
C PRO A 375 -3.22 18.94 -14.90
N LYS A 376 -3.94 19.89 -14.29
CA LYS A 376 -4.68 19.61 -13.06
C LYS A 376 -5.65 18.45 -13.30
N HIS A 377 -5.64 17.46 -12.42
CA HIS A 377 -6.53 16.31 -12.50
C HIS A 377 -8.01 16.73 -12.48
N ALA A 378 -8.84 16.03 -13.21
CA ALA A 378 -10.29 16.15 -13.08
C ALA A 378 -10.74 15.36 -11.84
N HIS A 379 -11.62 15.96 -11.04
CA HIS A 379 -12.15 15.37 -9.82
C HIS A 379 -13.61 15.77 -9.64
N GLY A 380 -14.45 14.82 -9.27
CA GLY A 380 -15.86 15.09 -9.02
C GLY A 380 -16.54 13.98 -8.27
N THR A 381 -17.75 14.29 -7.83
CA THR A 381 -18.61 13.43 -7.03
C THR A 381 -19.99 13.33 -7.68
N ALA A 382 -20.58 12.12 -7.63
CA ALA A 382 -21.97 11.86 -7.99
C ALA A 382 -22.70 11.22 -6.82
N ASN A 383 -23.85 11.81 -6.43
CA ASN A 383 -24.75 11.26 -5.42
C ASN A 383 -25.83 10.43 -6.12
N LEU A 384 -26.12 9.24 -5.60
CA LEU A 384 -27.07 8.30 -6.19
C LEU A 384 -28.51 8.47 -5.63
N GLY A 385 -28.68 9.32 -4.60
CA GLY A 385 -29.96 9.56 -3.93
C GLY A 385 -30.46 8.39 -3.08
N ARG A 386 -29.85 7.21 -3.21
CA ARG A 386 -30.15 6.01 -2.42
C ARG A 386 -28.95 5.08 -2.35
N HIS A 387 -28.87 4.27 -1.32
CA HIS A 387 -27.89 3.20 -1.24
C HIS A 387 -28.22 2.09 -2.25
N THR A 388 -27.25 1.70 -3.08
CA THR A 388 -27.44 0.68 -4.11
C THR A 388 -26.15 -0.04 -4.45
N SER A 389 -26.25 -1.25 -5.01
CA SER A 389 -25.21 -2.01 -5.69
C SER A 389 -25.64 -2.41 -7.13
N SER A 390 -26.61 -1.68 -7.70
CA SER A 390 -27.05 -1.90 -9.07
C SER A 390 -25.97 -1.47 -10.06
N THR A 391 -25.55 -2.39 -10.93
CA THR A 391 -24.58 -2.12 -12.01
C THR A 391 -25.05 -0.98 -12.92
N ARG A 392 -26.34 -1.02 -13.29
CA ARG A 392 -26.91 -0.02 -14.18
C ARG A 392 -26.84 1.37 -13.56
N LEU A 393 -27.39 1.55 -12.36
CA LEU A 393 -27.45 2.86 -11.71
C LEU A 393 -26.06 3.44 -11.42
N ILE A 394 -25.13 2.61 -10.97
CA ILE A 394 -23.78 3.04 -10.64
C ILE A 394 -22.97 3.37 -11.91
N ILE A 395 -23.07 2.55 -12.97
CA ILE A 395 -22.39 2.83 -14.25
C ILE A 395 -22.96 4.09 -14.88
N ASP A 396 -24.28 4.25 -14.95
CA ASP A 396 -24.91 5.42 -15.55
C ASP A 396 -24.44 6.70 -14.82
N ALA A 397 -24.51 6.74 -13.49
CA ALA A 397 -24.07 7.89 -12.71
C ALA A 397 -22.55 8.15 -12.85
N MET A 398 -21.72 7.11 -12.96
CA MET A 398 -20.28 7.27 -13.15
C MET A 398 -19.95 7.80 -14.56
N MET A 399 -20.68 7.35 -15.59
CA MET A 399 -20.52 7.85 -16.96
C MET A 399 -20.98 9.30 -17.08
N ASP A 400 -22.10 9.67 -16.48
CA ASP A 400 -22.57 11.06 -16.43
C ASP A 400 -21.55 11.96 -15.71
N LEU A 401 -20.96 11.46 -14.61
CA LEU A 401 -19.90 12.18 -13.90
C LEU A 401 -18.66 12.36 -14.80
N TYR A 402 -18.24 11.31 -15.50
CA TYR A 402 -17.13 11.36 -16.46
C TYR A 402 -17.35 12.45 -17.51
N GLU A 403 -18.51 12.43 -18.18
CA GLU A 403 -18.87 13.39 -19.24
C GLU A 403 -18.87 14.84 -18.75
N ARG A 404 -19.20 15.05 -17.47
CA ARG A 404 -19.30 16.37 -16.84
C ARG A 404 -17.95 16.96 -16.46
N ILE A 405 -16.98 16.13 -16.00
CA ILE A 405 -15.74 16.65 -15.40
C ILE A 405 -14.49 16.48 -16.26
N VAL A 406 -14.49 15.55 -17.22
CA VAL A 406 -13.27 15.18 -17.96
C VAL A 406 -13.09 16.07 -19.19
N ASP A 407 -11.90 16.63 -19.36
CA ASP A 407 -11.51 17.30 -20.61
C ASP A 407 -11.18 16.23 -21.66
N LYS A 408 -12.02 16.17 -22.68
CA LYS A 408 -11.99 15.16 -23.74
C LYS A 408 -10.80 15.30 -24.69
N ASN A 409 -10.12 16.45 -24.67
CA ASN A 409 -8.98 16.74 -25.53
C ASN A 409 -7.64 16.32 -24.91
N LEU A 410 -7.65 15.89 -23.62
CA LEU A 410 -6.46 15.56 -22.89
C LEU A 410 -6.23 14.05 -22.80
N LEU A 411 -4.99 13.65 -22.94
CA LEU A 411 -4.53 12.29 -22.74
C LEU A 411 -4.55 11.94 -21.25
N VAL A 412 -5.15 10.79 -20.93
CA VAL A 412 -5.33 10.27 -19.56
C VAL A 412 -4.21 9.29 -19.22
N ARG A 413 -3.67 9.40 -18.00
CA ARG A 413 -2.63 8.50 -17.48
C ARG A 413 -3.08 7.69 -16.25
N ARG A 414 -4.01 8.23 -15.48
CA ARG A 414 -4.45 7.61 -14.23
C ARG A 414 -5.96 7.72 -14.08
N VAL A 415 -6.58 6.63 -13.67
CA VAL A 415 -8.00 6.57 -13.31
C VAL A 415 -8.09 6.10 -11.86
N THR A 416 -8.88 6.80 -11.04
CA THR A 416 -9.23 6.37 -9.68
C THR A 416 -10.71 6.56 -9.50
N ILE A 417 -11.39 5.52 -9.07
CA ILE A 417 -12.80 5.52 -8.71
C ILE A 417 -12.97 5.13 -7.25
N SER A 418 -13.97 5.70 -6.59
CA SER A 418 -14.32 5.36 -5.21
C SER A 418 -15.81 5.31 -5.04
N ALA A 419 -16.29 4.33 -4.27
CA ALA A 419 -17.61 4.30 -3.68
C ALA A 419 -17.47 4.75 -2.22
N ASN A 420 -18.16 5.81 -1.83
CA ASN A 420 -18.15 6.37 -0.48
C ASN A 420 -19.44 5.99 0.26
N HIS A 421 -19.48 6.30 1.56
CA HIS A 421 -20.60 5.99 2.45
C HIS A 421 -21.04 4.52 2.32
N VAL A 422 -20.05 3.63 2.17
CA VAL A 422 -20.32 2.21 2.00
C VAL A 422 -20.83 1.64 3.30
N VAL A 423 -21.99 0.98 3.23
CA VAL A 423 -22.62 0.30 4.37
C VAL A 423 -23.00 -1.13 3.98
N HIS A 424 -23.18 -1.99 4.98
CA HIS A 424 -23.73 -3.32 4.74
C HIS A 424 -25.18 -3.20 4.28
N GLU A 425 -25.58 -4.01 3.32
CA GLU A 425 -26.94 -3.96 2.72
C GLU A 425 -28.06 -4.04 3.76
N SER A 426 -27.88 -4.84 4.83
CA SER A 426 -28.84 -4.94 5.92
C SER A 426 -28.94 -3.68 6.81
N ALA A 427 -27.94 -2.81 6.77
CA ALA A 427 -27.91 -1.56 7.50
C ALA A 427 -28.38 -0.36 6.66
N ALA A 428 -28.43 -0.51 5.35
CA ALA A 428 -29.03 0.44 4.46
C ALA A 428 -30.54 0.40 4.69
N GLY A 429 -31.04 1.30 5.54
CA GLY A 429 -32.46 1.38 5.84
C GLY A 429 -33.26 1.53 4.55
N SER A 430 -34.44 0.93 4.53
CA SER A 430 -35.44 1.09 3.47
C SER A 430 -36.10 2.48 3.50
N ALA A 431 -35.31 3.53 3.69
CA ALA A 431 -35.77 4.89 3.54
C ALA A 431 -36.01 5.13 2.04
N ALA A 432 -37.18 4.71 1.56
CA ALA A 432 -37.75 5.34 0.38
C ALA A 432 -37.75 6.86 0.68
N PRO A 433 -37.26 7.71 -0.23
CA PRO A 433 -37.44 9.13 -0.08
C PRO A 433 -38.94 9.38 0.15
N LEU A 434 -39.27 10.11 1.22
CA LEU A 434 -40.63 10.61 1.39
C LEU A 434 -40.87 11.58 0.23
N GLU A 435 -41.30 11.04 -0.92
CA GLU A 435 -41.79 11.89 -1.99
C GLU A 435 -43.04 12.59 -1.45
N GLN A 436 -43.02 13.91 -1.52
CA GLN A 436 -44.17 14.73 -1.23
C GLN A 436 -45.25 14.33 -2.24
N LEU A 437 -46.32 13.73 -1.74
CA LEU A 437 -47.41 13.24 -2.56
C LEU A 437 -48.05 14.39 -3.30
N ASP A 438 -47.98 14.36 -4.63
CA ASP A 438 -48.68 15.30 -5.50
C ASP A 438 -50.10 14.81 -5.76
N MET A 439 -51.10 15.67 -5.58
CA MET A 439 -52.52 15.36 -5.77
C MET A 439 -52.90 15.01 -7.22
N PHE A 440 -52.01 15.22 -8.18
CA PHE A 440 -52.25 14.97 -9.60
C PHE A 440 -51.48 13.73 -10.12
N SER A 441 -50.82 12.96 -9.25
CA SER A 441 -50.06 11.76 -9.64
C SER A 441 -50.98 10.55 -9.73
N ASP A 442 -50.87 9.73 -10.77
CA ASP A 442 -51.47 8.42 -10.89
C ASP A 442 -50.72 7.41 -10.00
N TYR A 443 -51.20 7.21 -8.79
CA TYR A 443 -50.60 6.31 -7.81
C TYR A 443 -50.48 4.86 -8.31
N ALA A 444 -51.44 4.39 -9.11
CA ALA A 444 -51.40 3.03 -9.64
C ALA A 444 -50.28 2.87 -10.68
N ASP A 445 -49.98 3.92 -11.45
CA ASP A 445 -48.88 3.92 -12.38
C ASP A 445 -47.52 4.05 -11.68
N GLN A 446 -47.46 4.88 -10.63
CA GLN A 446 -46.22 4.99 -9.79
C GLN A 446 -45.92 3.67 -9.09
N GLU A 447 -46.93 3.02 -8.48
CA GLU A 447 -46.76 1.73 -7.82
C GLU A 447 -46.29 0.64 -8.80
N ARG A 448 -46.87 0.58 -10.02
CA ARG A 448 -46.42 -0.34 -11.08
C ARG A 448 -44.98 -0.08 -11.50
N LYS A 449 -44.57 1.17 -11.63
CA LYS A 449 -43.19 1.56 -11.97
C LYS A 449 -42.23 1.14 -10.86
N LEU A 450 -42.59 1.37 -9.59
CA LEU A 450 -41.78 0.99 -8.44
C LEU A 450 -41.62 -0.55 -8.36
N GLN A 451 -42.74 -1.30 -8.53
CA GLN A 451 -42.69 -2.77 -8.53
C GLN A 451 -41.84 -3.30 -9.70
N ALA A 452 -41.97 -2.70 -10.91
CA ALA A 452 -41.17 -3.07 -12.06
C ALA A 452 -39.67 -2.77 -11.84
N GLU A 453 -39.35 -1.64 -11.23
CA GLU A 453 -37.97 -1.30 -10.87
C GLU A 453 -37.40 -2.26 -9.84
N GLN A 454 -38.12 -2.58 -8.77
CA GLN A 454 -37.71 -3.55 -7.77
C GLN A 454 -37.45 -4.94 -8.37
N ALA A 455 -38.37 -5.41 -9.23
CA ALA A 455 -38.19 -6.68 -9.95
C ALA A 455 -36.96 -6.66 -10.88
N ALA A 456 -36.69 -5.53 -11.52
CA ALA A 456 -35.49 -5.36 -12.35
C ALA A 456 -34.19 -5.40 -11.53
N LEU A 457 -34.16 -4.74 -10.36
CA LEU A 457 -33.02 -4.74 -9.43
C LEU A 457 -32.75 -6.14 -8.85
N GLU A 458 -33.80 -6.87 -8.49
CA GLU A 458 -33.67 -8.26 -8.00
C GLU A 458 -33.15 -9.21 -9.09
N ARG A 459 -33.63 -9.04 -10.34
CA ARG A 459 -33.15 -9.81 -11.48
C ARG A 459 -31.67 -9.51 -11.75
N GLU A 460 -31.28 -8.23 -11.71
CA GLU A 460 -29.90 -7.79 -11.87
C GLU A 460 -29.01 -8.40 -10.79
N LYS A 461 -29.41 -8.33 -9.53
CA LYS A 461 -28.68 -8.89 -8.38
C LYS A 461 -28.44 -10.40 -8.51
N ARG A 462 -29.47 -11.15 -8.94
CA ARG A 462 -29.31 -12.59 -9.25
C ARG A 462 -28.28 -12.83 -10.35
N GLY A 463 -28.28 -12.00 -11.39
CA GLY A 463 -27.27 -12.06 -12.45
C GLY A 463 -25.85 -11.78 -11.96
N GLN A 464 -25.69 -10.74 -11.13
CA GLN A 464 -24.39 -10.41 -10.51
C GLN A 464 -23.87 -11.56 -9.63
N GLN A 465 -24.72 -12.14 -8.80
CA GLN A 465 -24.38 -13.30 -7.93
C GLN A 465 -23.95 -14.53 -8.76
N ALA A 466 -24.65 -14.80 -9.87
CA ALA A 466 -24.27 -15.88 -10.78
C ALA A 466 -22.91 -15.63 -11.42
N ILE A 467 -22.61 -14.39 -11.85
CA ILE A 467 -21.29 -14.03 -12.39
C ILE A 467 -20.20 -14.22 -11.31
N ILE A 468 -20.43 -13.79 -10.08
CA ILE A 468 -19.50 -13.95 -8.97
C ILE A 468 -19.24 -15.44 -8.69
N ALA A 469 -20.30 -16.26 -8.64
CA ALA A 469 -20.16 -17.70 -8.43
C ALA A 469 -19.35 -18.40 -9.53
N LEU A 470 -19.58 -18.03 -10.80
CA LEU A 470 -18.80 -18.54 -11.94
C LEU A 470 -17.34 -18.10 -11.85
N ARG A 471 -17.08 -16.84 -11.54
CA ARG A 471 -15.71 -16.31 -11.38
C ARG A 471 -14.95 -16.97 -10.22
N LYS A 472 -15.62 -17.27 -9.11
CA LYS A 472 -15.02 -18.02 -7.98
C LYS A 472 -14.63 -19.44 -8.37
N ARG A 473 -15.44 -20.10 -9.19
CA ARG A 473 -15.23 -21.49 -9.56
C ARG A 473 -14.22 -21.66 -10.70
N PHE A 474 -14.24 -20.78 -11.68
CA PHE A 474 -13.51 -20.93 -12.94
C PHE A 474 -12.47 -19.83 -13.19
N GLY A 475 -12.26 -18.92 -12.22
CA GLY A 475 -11.34 -17.79 -12.34
C GLY A 475 -12.04 -16.52 -12.81
N LYS A 476 -11.42 -15.36 -12.50
CA LYS A 476 -11.99 -14.03 -12.76
C LYS A 476 -12.27 -13.74 -14.22
N ASN A 477 -11.54 -14.39 -15.14
CA ASN A 477 -11.69 -14.25 -16.60
C ASN A 477 -12.70 -15.22 -17.23
N ALA A 478 -13.35 -16.09 -16.44
CA ALA A 478 -14.34 -17.04 -16.94
C ALA A 478 -15.60 -16.36 -17.53
N VAL A 479 -15.93 -15.16 -17.03
CA VAL A 479 -17.05 -14.36 -17.54
C VAL A 479 -16.56 -12.93 -17.80
N LEU A 480 -16.51 -12.57 -19.10
CA LEU A 480 -16.16 -11.24 -19.58
C LEU A 480 -17.35 -10.60 -20.29
N LYS A 481 -17.49 -9.29 -20.21
CA LYS A 481 -18.47 -8.51 -20.97
C LYS A 481 -17.87 -8.09 -22.31
N GLY A 482 -18.68 -7.82 -23.32
CA GLY A 482 -18.19 -7.39 -24.64
C GLY A 482 -17.25 -6.18 -24.59
N MET A 483 -17.47 -5.25 -23.64
CA MET A 483 -16.58 -4.09 -23.45
C MET A 483 -15.15 -4.50 -23.04
N ASN A 484 -14.97 -5.64 -22.34
CA ASN A 484 -13.66 -6.13 -21.91
C ASN A 484 -12.80 -6.72 -23.04
N LEU A 485 -13.37 -6.80 -24.26
CA LEU A 485 -12.71 -7.28 -25.48
C LEU A 485 -12.41 -6.15 -26.47
N GLN A 486 -12.76 -4.91 -26.12
CA GLN A 486 -12.50 -3.74 -26.97
C GLN A 486 -11.02 -3.34 -26.90
N GLU A 487 -10.56 -2.64 -27.91
CA GLU A 487 -9.21 -2.08 -27.94
C GLU A 487 -8.99 -1.11 -26.76
N GLY A 488 -7.93 -1.30 -26.02
CA GLY A 488 -7.63 -0.50 -24.83
C GLY A 488 -8.25 -1.03 -23.53
N ALA A 489 -9.11 -2.07 -23.57
CA ALA A 489 -9.64 -2.70 -22.36
C ALA A 489 -8.51 -3.34 -21.52
N THR A 490 -8.64 -3.28 -20.21
CA THR A 490 -7.61 -3.77 -19.26
C THR A 490 -8.12 -4.79 -18.26
N THR A 491 -9.42 -5.06 -18.22
CA THR A 491 -10.03 -5.94 -17.20
C THR A 491 -9.41 -7.34 -17.21
N LYS A 492 -9.15 -7.92 -18.39
CA LYS A 492 -8.56 -9.27 -18.48
C LYS A 492 -7.21 -9.34 -17.78
N ASP A 493 -6.32 -8.40 -18.08
CA ASP A 493 -4.98 -8.34 -17.47
C ASP A 493 -5.05 -8.00 -15.97
N ARG A 494 -5.97 -7.12 -15.58
CA ARG A 494 -6.18 -6.76 -14.17
C ARG A 494 -6.71 -7.92 -13.33
N ASN A 495 -7.53 -8.78 -13.89
CA ASN A 495 -8.03 -9.97 -13.21
C ASN A 495 -6.92 -10.96 -12.86
N GLU A 496 -5.79 -10.92 -13.57
CA GLU A 496 -4.57 -11.69 -13.32
C GLU A 496 -3.58 -10.97 -12.39
N GLN A 497 -4.02 -9.89 -11.75
CA GLN A 497 -3.19 -9.08 -10.86
C GLN A 497 -3.73 -9.08 -9.43
N VAL A 498 -2.83 -8.94 -8.48
CA VAL A 498 -3.11 -8.64 -7.07
C VAL A 498 -2.38 -7.34 -6.72
N GLY A 499 -3.13 -6.33 -6.23
CA GLY A 499 -2.56 -5.02 -5.92
C GLY A 499 -1.92 -4.29 -7.12
N GLY A 500 -2.31 -4.65 -8.37
CA GLY A 500 -1.76 -4.07 -9.59
C GLY A 500 -0.46 -4.72 -10.10
N HIS A 501 -0.06 -5.85 -9.54
CA HIS A 501 1.10 -6.66 -9.94
C HIS A 501 0.66 -8.07 -10.31
N LYS A 502 1.47 -8.82 -11.05
CA LYS A 502 1.18 -10.22 -11.41
C LYS A 502 0.87 -11.04 -10.17
N ALA A 503 -0.20 -11.88 -10.26
CA ALA A 503 -0.62 -12.77 -9.19
C ALA A 503 0.36 -13.92 -8.98
#